data_6c7f29f5448b42a107983d02730d3e20
#
_entry.id   6c7f29f5448b42a107983d02730d3e20
#
_cell.length_a   1.000
_cell.length_b   1.000
_cell.length_c   1.000
_cell.angle_alpha   90.00
_cell.angle_beta   90.00
_cell.angle_gamma   90.00
#
_symmetry.space_group_name_H-M   'P 1'
#
loop_
_entity.id
_entity.type
_entity.pdbx_description
1 polymer ?
#
loop_
_entity_poly.entity_id
_entity_poly.type
_entity_poly.pdbx_seq_one_letter_code
_entity_poly.pdbx_strand_id
1 'polypeptide(L)'
;MSSNTTGGMRRRWISLYVENRVGVLARISGSFSGKAYNIHTLTVGETEDTNISRMTICVDADDATHEQIKKQLNRMVEVIKVIDYTDKSIRSKEVMFIKIFNVSNTERAEIFQMAEAFKFLIKDMDKKSVLIEATRTEAKNDSILRAINERFKNIEVVRGGPVAIESISMQDR
;
A
#
# COMPACT_ATOMS: atom_id res chain seq x y z
N MET A 1 2.10 -35.79 -10.01
CA MET A 1 0.67 -35.44 -9.92
C MET A 1 0.60 -33.95 -9.81
N SER A 2 0.29 -33.30 -10.93
CA SER A 2 0.25 -31.83 -11.04
C SER A 2 -0.99 -31.32 -10.32
N SER A 3 -0.79 -30.57 -9.24
CA SER A 3 -1.88 -29.79 -8.63
C SER A 3 -2.21 -28.62 -9.54
N ASN A 4 -3.25 -28.77 -10.33
CA ASN A 4 -3.92 -27.69 -11.03
C ASN A 4 -4.56 -26.77 -9.96
N THR A 5 -3.83 -25.76 -9.51
CA THR A 5 -4.40 -24.68 -8.71
C THR A 5 -5.09 -23.75 -9.69
N THR A 6 -6.37 -23.94 -9.89
CA THR A 6 -7.27 -22.99 -10.59
C THR A 6 -7.05 -21.61 -9.98
N GLY A 7 -6.57 -20.66 -10.78
CA GLY A 7 -6.16 -19.33 -10.35
C GLY A 7 -7.30 -18.51 -9.78
N GLY A 8 -7.51 -18.64 -8.47
CA GLY A 8 -8.47 -17.82 -7.73
C GLY A 8 -8.04 -16.35 -7.65
N MET A 9 -8.98 -15.46 -7.37
CA MET A 9 -8.71 -14.05 -7.09
C MET A 9 -7.69 -13.94 -5.95
N ARG A 10 -6.57 -13.29 -6.21
CA ARG A 10 -5.54 -13.00 -5.21
C ARG A 10 -4.95 -11.61 -5.40
N ARG A 11 -4.32 -11.12 -4.37
CA ARG A 11 -3.65 -9.83 -4.42
C ARG A 11 -2.40 -9.91 -5.29
N ARG A 12 -2.31 -9.01 -6.28
CA ARG A 12 -1.24 -8.92 -7.26
C ARG A 12 -0.52 -7.59 -7.12
N TRP A 13 0.81 -7.63 -7.18
CA TRP A 13 1.66 -6.46 -7.00
C TRP A 13 2.43 -6.17 -8.27
N ILE A 14 2.29 -4.96 -8.78
CA ILE A 14 2.96 -4.48 -10.00
C ILE A 14 3.70 -3.19 -9.67
N SER A 15 4.97 -3.12 -10.04
CA SER A 15 5.74 -1.88 -10.02
C SER A 15 5.98 -1.40 -11.43
N LEU A 16 5.78 -0.11 -11.67
CA LEU A 16 5.99 0.53 -12.97
C LEU A 16 7.05 1.62 -12.85
N TYR A 17 7.92 1.70 -13.85
CA TYR A 17 8.67 2.91 -14.16
C TYR A 17 7.94 3.61 -15.31
N VAL A 18 7.61 4.87 -15.14
CA VAL A 18 6.82 5.65 -16.09
C VAL A 18 7.45 7.03 -16.28
N GLU A 19 7.18 7.67 -17.43
CA GLU A 19 7.55 9.06 -17.62
C GLU A 19 6.89 9.96 -16.56
N ASN A 20 7.66 10.86 -15.96
CA ASN A 20 7.14 11.84 -14.99
C ASN A 20 6.58 13.06 -15.73
N ARG A 21 5.41 12.90 -16.35
CA ARG A 21 4.73 13.95 -17.14
C ARG A 21 3.27 14.10 -16.74
N VAL A 22 2.74 15.27 -17.00
CA VAL A 22 1.31 15.57 -16.77
C VAL A 22 0.43 14.57 -17.53
N GLY A 23 -0.56 14.04 -16.83
CA GLY A 23 -1.56 13.10 -17.41
C GLY A 23 -1.17 11.64 -17.42
N VAL A 24 0.09 11.26 -17.13
CA VAL A 24 0.52 9.85 -17.14
C VAL A 24 -0.23 9.04 -16.07
N LEU A 25 -0.32 9.55 -14.83
CA LEU A 25 -1.08 8.89 -13.77
C LEU A 25 -2.55 8.69 -14.17
N ALA A 26 -3.18 9.71 -14.77
CA ALA A 26 -4.58 9.62 -15.20
C ALA A 26 -4.77 8.56 -16.31
N ARG A 27 -3.86 8.47 -17.27
CA ARG A 27 -3.91 7.46 -18.33
C ARG A 27 -3.73 6.04 -17.79
N ILE A 28 -2.77 5.83 -16.89
CA ILE A 28 -2.54 4.53 -16.29
C ILE A 28 -3.76 4.11 -15.45
N SER A 29 -4.23 4.94 -14.52
CA SER A 29 -5.42 4.63 -13.71
C SER A 29 -6.69 4.45 -14.57
N GLY A 30 -6.86 5.29 -15.60
CA GLY A 30 -7.96 5.17 -16.56
C GLY A 30 -7.94 3.84 -17.34
N SER A 31 -6.76 3.28 -17.61
CA SER A 31 -6.64 1.99 -18.29
C SER A 31 -7.22 0.82 -17.47
N PHE A 32 -7.18 0.92 -16.15
CA PHE A 32 -7.82 -0.05 -15.25
C PHE A 32 -9.34 0.13 -15.21
N SER A 33 -9.80 1.38 -15.11
CA SER A 33 -11.24 1.71 -15.07
C SER A 33 -11.98 1.25 -16.33
N GLY A 34 -11.37 1.40 -17.51
CA GLY A 34 -11.95 1.01 -18.78
C GLY A 34 -12.23 -0.50 -18.91
N LYS A 35 -11.66 -1.33 -18.06
CA LYS A 35 -11.86 -2.80 -18.00
C LYS A 35 -12.44 -3.28 -16.67
N ALA A 36 -12.94 -2.37 -15.85
CA ALA A 36 -13.47 -2.67 -14.53
C ALA A 36 -12.50 -3.44 -13.59
N TYR A 37 -11.19 -3.23 -13.75
CA TYR A 37 -10.21 -3.75 -12.80
C TYR A 37 -10.19 -2.89 -11.55
N ASN A 38 -10.37 -3.50 -10.40
CA ASN A 38 -10.35 -2.78 -9.13
C ASN A 38 -8.91 -2.60 -8.63
N ILE A 39 -8.44 -1.36 -8.62
CA ILE A 39 -7.18 -1.00 -7.96
C ILE A 39 -7.44 -0.95 -6.45
N HIS A 40 -6.75 -1.80 -5.71
CA HIS A 40 -6.79 -1.80 -4.25
C HIS A 40 -5.97 -0.65 -3.67
N THR A 41 -4.73 -0.50 -4.11
CA THR A 41 -3.85 0.63 -3.75
C THR A 41 -3.01 1.06 -4.95
N LEU A 42 -2.70 2.36 -5.00
CA LEU A 42 -1.80 2.95 -5.97
C LEU A 42 -0.98 4.03 -5.28
N THR A 43 0.34 3.90 -5.36
CA THR A 43 1.27 4.94 -4.93
C THR A 43 2.16 5.35 -6.08
N VAL A 44 2.60 6.60 -6.10
CA VAL A 44 3.50 7.15 -7.11
C VAL A 44 4.46 8.13 -6.47
N GLY A 45 5.70 8.12 -6.90
CA GLY A 45 6.73 9.06 -6.49
C GLY A 45 7.83 9.17 -7.54
N GLU A 46 8.57 10.25 -7.51
CA GLU A 46 9.75 10.42 -8.36
C GLU A 46 10.83 9.41 -7.97
N THR A 47 11.68 9.06 -8.94
CA THR A 47 12.87 8.25 -8.72
C THR A 47 14.11 9.16 -8.55
N GLU A 48 15.30 8.56 -8.56
CA GLU A 48 16.57 9.29 -8.65
C GLU A 48 16.72 10.10 -9.95
N ASP A 49 15.96 9.76 -10.98
CA ASP A 49 15.79 10.57 -12.19
C ASP A 49 14.43 11.28 -12.11
N THR A 50 14.44 12.60 -12.04
CA THR A 50 13.23 13.43 -11.92
C THR A 50 12.30 13.35 -13.14
N ASN A 51 12.78 12.84 -14.28
CA ASN A 51 11.96 12.56 -15.47
C ASN A 51 11.21 11.23 -15.38
N ILE A 52 11.48 10.41 -14.36
CA ILE A 52 10.90 9.09 -14.16
C ILE A 52 10.18 9.02 -12.83
N SER A 53 8.94 8.58 -12.85
CA SER A 53 8.19 8.21 -11.66
C SER A 53 8.10 6.69 -11.51
N ARG A 54 8.06 6.24 -10.27
CA ARG A 54 7.80 4.85 -9.93
C ARG A 54 6.43 4.71 -9.29
N MET A 55 5.63 3.80 -9.81
CA MET A 55 4.33 3.44 -9.25
C MET A 55 4.38 2.06 -8.61
N THR A 56 3.68 1.90 -7.50
CA THR A 56 3.36 0.59 -6.94
C THR A 56 1.85 0.43 -6.98
N ILE A 57 1.37 -0.58 -7.69
CA ILE A 57 -0.06 -0.86 -7.89
C ILE A 57 -0.36 -2.22 -7.28
N CYS A 58 -1.40 -2.28 -6.49
CA CYS A 58 -1.96 -3.53 -5.97
C CYS A 58 -3.38 -3.71 -6.50
N VAL A 59 -3.65 -4.87 -7.10
CA VAL A 59 -4.96 -5.24 -7.64
C VAL A 59 -5.37 -6.61 -7.16
N ASP A 60 -6.67 -6.86 -7.04
CA ASP A 60 -7.21 -8.20 -6.84
C ASP A 60 -7.57 -8.77 -8.23
N ALA A 61 -6.86 -9.83 -8.63
CA ALA A 61 -7.02 -10.43 -9.95
C ALA A 61 -6.70 -11.93 -9.94
N ASP A 62 -7.32 -12.67 -10.85
CA ASP A 62 -6.88 -14.03 -11.21
C ASP A 62 -5.66 -13.99 -12.13
N ASP A 63 -5.10 -15.15 -12.46
CA ASP A 63 -3.88 -15.24 -13.27
C ASP A 63 -4.09 -14.67 -14.69
N ALA A 64 -5.23 -14.95 -15.32
CA ALA A 64 -5.54 -14.50 -16.68
C ALA A 64 -5.70 -12.97 -16.73
N THR A 65 -6.43 -12.41 -15.79
CA THR A 65 -6.64 -10.96 -15.65
C THR A 65 -5.31 -10.25 -15.38
N HIS A 66 -4.49 -10.81 -14.49
CA HIS A 66 -3.17 -10.25 -14.17
C HIS A 66 -2.25 -10.19 -15.40
N GLU A 67 -2.20 -11.26 -16.19
CA GLU A 67 -1.44 -11.27 -17.45
C GLU A 67 -1.97 -10.24 -18.47
N GLN A 68 -3.29 -10.05 -18.54
CA GLN A 68 -3.88 -9.01 -19.39
C GLN A 68 -3.49 -7.60 -18.92
N ILE A 69 -3.50 -7.34 -17.62
CA ILE A 69 -3.06 -6.07 -17.04
C ILE A 69 -1.60 -5.79 -17.42
N LYS A 70 -0.70 -6.75 -17.22
CA LYS A 70 0.73 -6.59 -17.58
C LYS A 70 0.92 -6.30 -19.08
N LYS A 71 0.23 -7.05 -19.94
CA LYS A 71 0.29 -6.84 -21.40
C LYS A 71 -0.22 -5.45 -21.80
N GLN A 72 -1.28 -4.98 -21.15
CA GLN A 72 -1.82 -3.64 -21.40
C GLN A 72 -0.86 -2.55 -20.97
N LEU A 73 -0.30 -2.65 -19.77
CA LEU A 73 0.68 -1.69 -19.24
C LEU A 73 1.94 -1.63 -20.12
N ASN A 74 2.47 -2.77 -20.58
CA ASN A 74 3.63 -2.82 -21.46
C ASN A 74 3.39 -2.20 -22.86
N ARG A 75 2.14 -1.98 -23.27
CA ARG A 75 1.79 -1.33 -24.55
C ARG A 75 1.65 0.18 -24.44
N MET A 76 1.63 0.72 -23.23
CA MET A 76 1.48 2.15 -23.01
C MET A 76 2.82 2.85 -23.27
N VAL A 77 2.81 3.90 -24.07
CA VAL A 77 4.03 4.63 -24.50
C VAL A 77 4.74 5.23 -23.29
N GLU A 78 4.00 5.67 -22.29
CA GLU A 78 4.54 6.30 -21.09
C GLU A 78 5.15 5.31 -20.10
N VAL A 79 4.95 4.01 -20.30
CA VAL A 79 5.45 2.95 -19.41
C VAL A 79 6.82 2.48 -19.90
N ILE A 80 7.84 2.79 -19.13
CA ILE A 80 9.24 2.44 -19.43
C ILE A 80 9.51 0.97 -19.07
N LYS A 81 8.99 0.52 -17.92
CA LYS A 81 9.21 -0.82 -17.39
C LYS A 81 8.08 -1.28 -16.51
N VAL A 82 7.68 -2.54 -16.69
CA VAL A 82 6.71 -3.25 -15.81
C VAL A 82 7.45 -4.33 -15.04
N ILE A 83 7.33 -4.36 -13.73
CA ILE A 83 7.90 -5.38 -12.86
C ILE A 83 6.75 -6.05 -12.10
N ASP A 84 6.61 -7.35 -12.29
CA ASP A 84 5.69 -8.17 -11.52
C ASP A 84 6.33 -8.57 -10.19
N TYR A 85 5.68 -8.22 -9.10
CA TYR A 85 6.11 -8.54 -7.74
C TYR A 85 5.32 -9.66 -7.10
N THR A 86 4.34 -10.23 -7.80
CA THR A 86 3.37 -11.18 -7.22
C THR A 86 4.04 -12.39 -6.57
N ASP A 87 5.05 -12.94 -7.24
CA ASP A 87 5.76 -14.13 -6.77
C ASP A 87 7.21 -13.83 -6.35
N LYS A 88 7.53 -12.55 -6.15
CA LYS A 88 8.85 -12.10 -5.70
C LYS A 88 8.87 -11.79 -4.22
N SER A 89 10.03 -11.98 -3.62
CA SER A 89 10.26 -11.47 -2.27
C SER A 89 10.41 -9.95 -2.31
N ILE A 90 9.52 -9.24 -1.63
CA ILE A 90 9.49 -7.78 -1.60
C ILE A 90 9.57 -7.23 -0.18
N ARG A 91 10.12 -6.02 -0.07
CA ARG A 91 10.00 -5.19 1.12
C ARG A 91 8.96 -4.12 0.84
N SER A 92 7.91 -4.09 1.66
CA SER A 92 6.86 -3.08 1.54
C SER A 92 6.61 -2.36 2.85
N LYS A 93 6.28 -1.09 2.74
CA LYS A 93 5.88 -0.22 3.86
C LYS A 93 4.78 0.72 3.41
N GLU A 94 3.89 1.00 4.35
CA GLU A 94 2.84 2.00 4.24
C GLU A 94 2.92 2.93 5.45
N VAL A 95 2.77 4.22 5.22
CA VAL A 95 2.56 5.21 6.29
C VAL A 95 1.06 5.33 6.55
N MET A 96 0.67 5.27 7.81
CA MET A 96 -0.69 5.48 8.27
C MET A 96 -0.69 6.47 9.42
N PHE A 97 -1.54 7.48 9.34
CA PHE A 97 -1.84 8.39 10.45
C PHE A 97 -3.22 8.10 11.03
N ILE A 98 -3.32 8.09 12.35
CA ILE A 98 -4.58 7.95 13.06
C ILE A 98 -4.66 9.07 14.08
N LYS A 99 -5.70 9.90 13.98
CA LYS A 99 -6.05 10.88 14.99
C LYS A 99 -7.20 10.36 15.84
N ILE A 100 -7.03 10.36 17.15
CA ILE A 100 -8.03 9.92 18.12
C ILE A 100 -8.51 11.16 18.87
N PHE A 101 -9.82 11.37 18.89
CA PHE A 101 -10.44 12.54 19.51
C PHE A 101 -11.14 12.18 20.83
N ASN A 102 -11.31 13.19 21.67
CA ASN A 102 -12.01 13.11 22.96
C ASN A 102 -11.40 12.09 23.94
N VAL A 103 -10.08 12.03 23.97
CA VAL A 103 -9.30 11.10 24.78
C VAL A 103 -9.25 11.57 26.23
N SER A 104 -9.69 10.74 27.18
CA SER A 104 -9.53 10.94 28.63
C SER A 104 -8.07 10.68 29.05
N ASN A 105 -7.72 11.05 30.28
CA ASN A 105 -6.39 10.77 30.83
C ASN A 105 -6.09 9.26 30.92
N THR A 106 -7.09 8.45 31.27
CA THR A 106 -6.96 6.99 31.35
C THR A 106 -6.73 6.38 29.95
N GLU A 107 -7.51 6.79 28.96
CA GLU A 107 -7.37 6.33 27.57
C GLU A 107 -6.04 6.78 26.97
N ARG A 108 -5.53 7.94 27.36
CA ARG A 108 -4.20 8.40 26.96
C ARG A 108 -3.11 7.46 27.45
N ALA A 109 -3.15 7.04 28.72
CA ALA A 109 -2.21 6.06 29.24
C ALA A 109 -2.28 4.73 28.47
N GLU A 110 -3.48 4.29 28.11
CA GLU A 110 -3.70 3.11 27.28
C GLU A 110 -3.07 3.25 25.88
N ILE A 111 -3.21 4.41 25.24
CA ILE A 111 -2.58 4.68 23.93
C ILE A 111 -1.04 4.56 24.03
N PHE A 112 -0.42 5.04 25.11
CA PHE A 112 1.01 4.86 25.30
C PHE A 112 1.41 3.38 25.45
N GLN A 113 0.63 2.59 26.17
CA GLN A 113 0.85 1.14 26.26
C GLN A 113 0.70 0.45 24.91
N MET A 114 -0.33 0.83 24.15
CA MET A 114 -0.51 0.33 22.77
C MET A 114 0.65 0.73 21.84
N ALA A 115 1.21 1.94 21.98
CA ALA A 115 2.35 2.39 21.22
C ALA A 115 3.58 1.49 21.44
N GLU A 116 3.82 1.08 22.69
CA GLU A 116 4.88 0.13 23.01
C GLU A 116 4.62 -1.27 22.45
N ALA A 117 3.40 -1.77 22.54
CA ALA A 117 3.03 -3.11 22.08
C ALA A 117 3.06 -3.23 20.55
N PHE A 118 2.47 -2.27 19.84
CA PHE A 118 2.34 -2.26 18.38
C PHE A 118 3.48 -1.54 17.67
N LYS A 119 4.35 -0.84 18.43
CA LYS A 119 5.49 -0.10 17.90
C LYS A 119 5.10 0.98 16.89
N PHE A 120 4.03 1.73 17.17
CA PHE A 120 3.70 2.96 16.47
C PHE A 120 4.24 4.18 17.25
N LEU A 121 4.29 5.33 16.61
CA LEU A 121 4.78 6.58 17.19
C LEU A 121 3.63 7.52 17.53
N ILE A 122 3.71 8.18 18.67
CA ILE A 122 2.86 9.33 18.99
C ILE A 122 3.59 10.56 18.43
N LYS A 123 2.99 11.22 17.44
CA LYS A 123 3.62 12.37 16.73
C LYS A 123 3.22 13.70 17.29
N ASP A 124 1.99 13.78 17.77
CA ASP A 124 1.44 15.01 18.33
C ASP A 124 0.31 14.67 19.33
N MET A 125 0.09 15.56 20.31
CA MET A 125 -0.96 15.36 21.28
C MET A 125 -1.35 16.69 21.92
N ASP A 126 -2.64 16.86 22.18
CA ASP A 126 -3.19 17.92 23.02
C ASP A 126 -3.95 17.35 24.22
N LYS A 127 -4.74 18.20 24.91
CA LYS A 127 -5.52 17.78 26.09
C LYS A 127 -6.59 16.71 25.80
N LYS A 128 -7.07 16.62 24.55
CA LYS A 128 -8.21 15.79 24.17
C LYS A 128 -7.97 14.90 22.95
N SER A 129 -6.81 15.06 22.28
CA SER A 129 -6.54 14.34 21.03
C SER A 129 -5.11 13.81 21.00
N VAL A 130 -4.94 12.71 20.28
CA VAL A 130 -3.63 12.07 20.06
C VAL A 130 -3.49 11.75 18.58
N LEU A 131 -2.35 12.13 17.97
CA LEU A 131 -1.98 11.78 16.61
C LEU A 131 -0.92 10.68 16.61
N ILE A 132 -1.25 9.57 15.97
CA ILE A 132 -0.41 8.38 15.84
C ILE A 132 0.13 8.30 14.41
N GLU A 133 1.40 7.90 14.26
CA GLU A 133 2.02 7.46 13.02
C GLU A 133 2.42 5.99 13.11
N ALA A 134 1.97 5.19 12.15
CA ALA A 134 2.39 3.81 12.00
C ALA A 134 3.01 3.61 10.61
N THR A 135 4.30 3.23 10.56
CA THR A 135 5.01 2.91 9.31
C THR A 135 5.35 1.43 9.31
N ARG A 136 4.41 0.61 8.83
CA ARG A 136 4.46 -0.87 8.86
C ARG A 136 4.04 -1.46 7.51
N THR A 137 4.03 -2.79 7.43
CA THR A 137 3.34 -3.47 6.32
C THR A 137 1.83 -3.24 6.43
N GLU A 138 1.12 -3.31 5.32
CA GLU A 138 -0.35 -3.16 5.27
C GLU A 138 -1.05 -4.01 6.33
N ALA A 139 -0.74 -5.32 6.40
CA ALA A 139 -1.34 -6.23 7.37
C ALA A 139 -1.08 -5.84 8.85
N LYS A 140 0.10 -5.28 9.16
CA LYS A 140 0.40 -4.78 10.50
C LYS A 140 -0.35 -3.48 10.79
N ASN A 141 -0.48 -2.57 9.82
CA ASN A 141 -1.29 -1.37 9.95
C ASN A 141 -2.76 -1.71 10.15
N ASP A 142 -3.29 -2.71 9.44
CA ASP A 142 -4.67 -3.20 9.64
C ASP A 142 -4.89 -3.75 11.04
N SER A 143 -3.90 -4.44 11.61
CA SER A 143 -3.97 -4.94 12.99
C SER A 143 -3.97 -3.79 14.01
N ILE A 144 -3.15 -2.76 13.81
CA ILE A 144 -3.14 -1.55 14.62
C ILE A 144 -4.51 -0.84 14.54
N LEU A 145 -5.00 -0.64 13.32
CA LEU A 145 -6.27 0.05 13.10
C LEU A 145 -7.45 -0.69 13.76
N ARG A 146 -7.49 -2.02 13.67
CA ARG A 146 -8.52 -2.83 14.35
C ARG A 146 -8.45 -2.66 15.85
N ALA A 147 -7.26 -2.80 16.45
CA ALA A 147 -7.10 -2.64 17.90
C ALA A 147 -7.52 -1.25 18.40
N ILE A 148 -7.20 -0.19 17.65
CA ILE A 148 -7.61 1.17 17.96
C ILE A 148 -9.13 1.33 17.82
N ASN A 149 -9.72 0.80 16.75
CA ASN A 149 -11.15 0.95 16.45
C ASN A 149 -12.05 0.20 17.43
N GLU A 150 -11.56 -0.87 18.04
CA GLU A 150 -12.25 -1.60 19.12
C GLU A 150 -12.39 -0.75 20.38
N ARG A 151 -11.41 0.09 20.67
CA ARG A 151 -11.32 0.89 21.89
C ARG A 151 -11.83 2.32 21.74
N PHE A 152 -11.54 2.96 20.61
CA PHE A 152 -11.82 4.37 20.36
C PHE A 152 -12.79 4.52 19.21
N LYS A 153 -13.92 5.22 19.45
CA LYS A 153 -14.99 5.36 18.44
C LYS A 153 -14.86 6.62 17.59
N ASN A 154 -14.12 7.61 18.06
CA ASN A 154 -13.97 8.88 17.36
C ASN A 154 -12.55 9.01 16.83
N ILE A 155 -12.34 8.48 15.63
CA ILE A 155 -11.03 8.46 14.98
C ILE A 155 -11.12 8.98 13.54
N GLU A 156 -10.02 9.56 13.07
CA GLU A 156 -9.77 9.91 11.67
C GLU A 156 -8.53 9.16 11.19
N VAL A 157 -8.61 8.55 10.02
CA VAL A 157 -7.52 7.71 9.49
C VAL A 157 -7.13 8.20 8.11
N VAL A 158 -5.80 8.35 7.90
CA VAL A 158 -5.22 8.61 6.58
C VAL A 158 -4.17 7.54 6.29
N ARG A 159 -4.27 6.91 5.11
CA ARG A 159 -3.33 5.89 4.64
C ARG A 159 -2.69 6.33 3.33
N GLY A 160 -1.38 6.16 3.23
CA GLY A 160 -0.63 6.52 2.03
C GLY A 160 -0.65 5.45 0.93
N GLY A 161 -1.06 4.24 1.28
CA GLY A 161 -0.82 3.06 0.45
C GLY A 161 0.63 2.56 0.53
N PRO A 162 0.88 1.29 0.25
CA PRO A 162 2.22 0.71 0.36
C PRO A 162 3.11 1.07 -0.82
N VAL A 163 4.36 1.40 -0.54
CA VAL A 163 5.46 1.36 -1.50
C VAL A 163 6.19 0.02 -1.37
N ALA A 164 6.69 -0.53 -2.47
CA ALA A 164 7.36 -1.81 -2.47
C ALA A 164 8.63 -1.81 -3.35
N ILE A 165 9.62 -2.60 -2.91
CA ILE A 165 10.85 -2.85 -3.65
C ILE A 165 11.24 -4.32 -3.50
N GLU A 166 11.89 -4.90 -4.51
CA GLU A 166 12.42 -6.26 -4.45
C GLU A 166 13.49 -6.39 -3.36
N SER A 167 13.45 -7.48 -2.61
CA SER A 167 14.40 -7.77 -1.54
C SER A 167 15.73 -8.25 -2.09
N ILE A 168 16.84 -7.78 -1.53
CA ILE A 168 18.18 -8.21 -1.93
C ILE A 168 18.53 -9.58 -1.31
N SER A 169 18.16 -9.80 -0.06
CA SER A 169 18.65 -10.91 0.76
C SER A 169 17.87 -12.22 0.66
N MET A 170 16.86 -12.31 -0.19
CA MET A 170 15.97 -13.48 -0.30
C MET A 170 15.88 -14.06 -1.72
N GLN A 171 16.86 -13.76 -2.58
CA GLN A 171 16.91 -14.32 -3.94
C GLN A 171 17.30 -15.80 -4.00
N ASP A 172 17.83 -16.35 -2.88
CA ASP A 172 18.39 -17.72 -2.82
C ASP A 172 17.61 -18.65 -1.87
N ARG A 173 16.27 -18.53 -1.76
CA ARG A 173 15.46 -19.50 -1.01
C ARG A 173 14.26 -19.98 -1.79
#